data_cc62840d49278e77b59195dd8f91edd0
#
_entry.id   cc62840d49278e77b59195dd8f91edd0
#
_cell.length_a   1.000
_cell.length_b   1.000
_cell.length_c   1.000
_cell.angle_alpha   90.00
_cell.angle_beta   90.00
_cell.angle_gamma   90.00
#
_symmetry.space_group_name_H-M   'P 1'
#
loop_
_entity.id
_entity.type
_entity.pdbx_description
1 polymer ?
#
loop_
_entity_poly.entity_id
_entity_poly.type
_entity_poly.pdbx_seq_one_letter_code
_entity_poly.pdbx_strand_id
1 'polypeptide(L)'
;MKRTLSLIMMLCLSLTCLSFALAEGEGVELSFTRIGTDPAEREYWDWNIAEFEAANPGITVAYDDVAIGDSIDNKLNLLFSAGDGPDIIGHGILSVAQRVEMGHYLPIDEYFETWSGKDDIMASVLANGTYNGHVYGLGYSTTPYVFAYRADLLKEAGYEVPQTWDELAEIARALTVKDENGEVTFSGFCFPSTGGNLVELDVFVYGNGGSYIAEDGSPLMTGAEKEEAIAFLMDLLPDVNMPYSNGETNPFAKGLAAMTLINNAALTSVINNPEFEGEIGLAVPPHKASAGTFCGCNMLFIGRDCVDKDAAWKYIEFTMTPESTLKRSEIVNIPVTFESLVDEYQAMDPWNAVRAECVAVGTGMPRTLWSTQFQKVRNELVQNVVLGNVTDPAQALETSQQALLDEIDE
;
A
#
# COMPACT_ATOMS: atom_id res chain seq x y z
N MET A 1 -28.77 -52.00 53.04
CA MET A 1 -29.26 -50.66 52.73
C MET A 1 -28.17 -49.57 52.58
N LYS A 2 -26.97 -49.66 53.26
CA LYS A 2 -25.91 -48.61 53.12
C LYS A 2 -25.04 -48.73 51.87
N ARG A 3 -24.97 -49.89 51.19
CA ARG A 3 -24.16 -50.10 49.97
C ARG A 3 -24.89 -49.73 48.65
N THR A 4 -26.22 -49.73 48.64
CA THR A 4 -27.04 -49.35 47.47
C THR A 4 -27.16 -47.84 47.34
N LEU A 5 -27.07 -47.06 48.45
CA LEU A 5 -27.12 -45.60 48.41
C LEU A 5 -25.83 -44.98 47.88
N SER A 6 -24.66 -45.62 48.13
CA SER A 6 -23.36 -45.13 47.58
C SER A 6 -23.27 -45.31 46.04
N LEU A 7 -23.89 -46.34 45.49
CA LEU A 7 -23.81 -46.56 44.01
C LEU A 7 -24.72 -45.59 43.23
N ILE A 8 -25.85 -45.19 43.82
CA ILE A 8 -26.79 -44.23 43.19
C ILE A 8 -26.22 -42.82 43.28
N MET A 9 -25.48 -42.46 44.34
CA MET A 9 -24.86 -41.16 44.50
C MET A 9 -23.63 -40.96 43.60
N MET A 10 -22.91 -42.07 43.27
CA MET A 10 -21.79 -42.06 42.32
C MET A 10 -22.26 -42.02 40.88
N LEU A 11 -23.45 -42.60 40.55
CA LEU A 11 -24.02 -42.55 39.20
C LEU A 11 -24.64 -41.14 38.88
N CYS A 12 -25.14 -40.43 39.90
CA CYS A 12 -25.66 -39.07 39.75
C CYS A 12 -24.55 -38.04 39.60
N LEU A 13 -23.36 -38.23 40.22
CA LEU A 13 -22.22 -37.34 40.01
C LEU A 13 -21.52 -37.50 38.64
N SER A 14 -21.59 -38.70 38.07
CA SER A 14 -21.04 -38.95 36.73
C SER A 14 -21.95 -38.46 35.61
N LEU A 15 -23.28 -38.29 35.83
CA LEU A 15 -24.19 -37.70 34.83
C LEU A 15 -24.19 -36.18 34.84
N THR A 16 -23.76 -35.52 35.92
CA THR A 16 -23.65 -34.04 35.96
C THR A 16 -22.36 -33.51 35.35
N CYS A 17 -21.33 -34.35 35.16
CA CYS A 17 -20.12 -33.95 34.43
C CYS A 17 -20.22 -34.20 32.90
N LEU A 18 -21.27 -34.88 32.41
CA LEU A 18 -21.46 -35.11 30.99
C LEU A 18 -22.41 -34.11 30.30
N SER A 19 -22.95 -33.14 31.05
CA SER A 19 -23.91 -32.18 30.51
C SER A 19 -23.28 -30.80 30.19
N PHE A 20 -21.94 -30.69 30.25
CA PHE A 20 -21.23 -29.46 29.88
C PHE A 20 -20.44 -29.59 28.56
N ALA A 21 -20.66 -30.65 27.81
CA ALA A 21 -19.96 -30.89 26.57
C ALA A 21 -20.91 -31.21 25.40
N LEU A 22 -21.96 -30.42 25.19
CA LEU A 22 -22.78 -30.47 23.98
C LEU A 22 -23.66 -29.20 23.90
N ALA A 23 -23.00 -28.09 23.67
CA ALA A 23 -23.49 -26.96 22.89
C ALA A 23 -22.29 -26.40 22.15
N GLU A 24 -21.61 -27.22 21.35
CA GLU A 24 -20.90 -26.74 20.18
C GLU A 24 -22.00 -26.32 19.22
N GLY A 25 -22.40 -25.05 19.26
CA GLY A 25 -23.01 -24.41 18.12
C GLY A 25 -22.05 -24.65 16.95
N GLU A 26 -22.61 -24.93 15.77
CA GLU A 26 -21.79 -25.02 14.55
C GLU A 26 -20.90 -23.77 14.51
N GLY A 27 -19.56 -23.99 14.57
CA GLY A 27 -18.60 -22.90 14.53
C GLY A 27 -18.74 -22.13 13.22
N VAL A 28 -18.45 -20.84 13.25
CA VAL A 28 -18.42 -20.00 12.04
C VAL A 28 -17.06 -20.18 11.39
N GLU A 29 -17.02 -20.60 10.13
CA GLU A 29 -15.82 -20.55 9.29
C GLU A 29 -15.92 -19.33 8.36
N LEU A 30 -14.98 -18.40 8.50
CA LEU A 30 -14.83 -17.21 7.65
C LEU A 30 -13.83 -17.50 6.54
N SER A 31 -14.21 -17.25 5.30
CA SER A 31 -13.30 -17.27 4.16
C SER A 31 -12.60 -15.91 4.03
N PHE A 32 -11.27 -15.90 3.95
CA PHE A 32 -10.46 -14.70 3.79
C PHE A 32 -9.56 -14.82 2.56
N THR A 33 -9.84 -14.02 1.53
CA THR A 33 -9.02 -13.93 0.32
C THR A 33 -8.27 -12.60 0.28
N ARG A 34 -6.96 -12.64 0.08
CA ARG A 34 -6.09 -11.46 0.07
C ARG A 34 -5.20 -11.38 -1.16
N ILE A 35 -4.91 -10.15 -1.60
CA ILE A 35 -3.90 -9.87 -2.63
C ILE A 35 -2.48 -9.95 -2.06
N GLY A 36 -1.58 -10.62 -2.78
CA GLY A 36 -0.15 -10.73 -2.49
C GLY A 36 0.25 -12.07 -1.92
N THR A 37 1.45 -12.50 -2.27
CA THR A 37 2.03 -13.81 -1.92
C THR A 37 3.41 -13.66 -1.27
N ASP A 38 3.68 -12.52 -0.66
CA ASP A 38 4.95 -12.26 0.02
C ASP A 38 5.09 -13.15 1.26
N PRO A 39 6.26 -13.80 1.49
CA PRO A 39 6.46 -14.69 2.63
C PRO A 39 6.32 -14.01 4.00
N ALA A 40 6.74 -12.76 4.18
CA ALA A 40 6.61 -12.05 5.44
C ALA A 40 5.13 -11.72 5.73
N GLU A 41 4.37 -11.36 4.67
CA GLU A 41 2.92 -11.22 4.78
C GLU A 41 2.25 -12.51 5.19
N ARG A 42 2.67 -13.65 4.63
CA ARG A 42 2.13 -14.96 4.99
C ARG A 42 2.43 -15.29 6.46
N GLU A 43 3.65 -15.06 6.93
CA GLU A 43 4.05 -15.25 8.33
C GLU A 43 3.16 -14.43 9.27
N TYR A 44 2.92 -13.15 8.95
CA TYR A 44 2.04 -12.31 9.73
C TYR A 44 0.60 -12.84 9.79
N TRP A 45 0.01 -13.21 8.65
CA TRP A 45 -1.38 -13.68 8.61
C TRP A 45 -1.56 -15.03 9.29
N ASP A 46 -0.60 -15.94 9.18
CA ASP A 46 -0.62 -17.21 9.92
C ASP A 46 -0.58 -16.96 11.44
N TRP A 47 0.23 -16.02 11.91
CA TRP A 47 0.24 -15.58 13.32
C TRP A 47 -1.08 -14.91 13.73
N ASN A 48 -1.56 -13.93 12.95
CA ASN A 48 -2.77 -13.16 13.26
C ASN A 48 -4.01 -14.05 13.37
N ILE A 49 -4.18 -14.99 12.44
CA ILE A 49 -5.29 -15.92 12.42
C ILE A 49 -5.21 -16.86 13.65
N ALA A 50 -4.05 -17.41 13.95
CA ALA A 50 -3.89 -18.31 15.10
C ALA A 50 -4.23 -17.62 16.44
N GLU A 51 -3.79 -16.38 16.63
CA GLU A 51 -4.11 -15.59 17.85
C GLU A 51 -5.60 -15.23 17.90
N PHE A 52 -6.20 -14.87 16.77
CA PHE A 52 -7.63 -14.59 16.69
C PHE A 52 -8.48 -15.82 17.06
N GLU A 53 -8.19 -16.98 16.45
CA GLU A 53 -8.92 -18.22 16.69
C GLU A 53 -8.77 -18.69 18.16
N ALA A 54 -7.57 -18.53 18.75
CA ALA A 54 -7.34 -18.81 20.16
C ALA A 54 -8.17 -17.92 21.10
N ALA A 55 -8.33 -16.64 20.74
CA ALA A 55 -9.13 -15.66 21.51
C ALA A 55 -10.64 -15.79 21.27
N ASN A 56 -11.07 -16.46 20.18
CA ASN A 56 -12.46 -16.55 19.75
C ASN A 56 -12.88 -17.99 19.44
N PRO A 57 -12.96 -18.88 20.45
CA PRO A 57 -13.36 -20.27 20.24
C PRO A 57 -14.71 -20.34 19.51
N GLY A 58 -14.75 -21.11 18.41
CA GLY A 58 -15.94 -21.27 17.56
C GLY A 58 -15.95 -20.38 16.30
N ILE A 59 -14.90 -19.56 16.07
CA ILE A 59 -14.70 -18.87 14.80
C ILE A 59 -13.35 -19.33 14.23
N THR A 60 -13.34 -19.76 12.98
CA THR A 60 -12.12 -20.13 12.24
C THR A 60 -12.00 -19.29 10.98
N VAL A 61 -10.77 -19.10 10.46
CA VAL A 61 -10.50 -18.28 9.28
C VAL A 61 -9.74 -19.11 8.23
N ALA A 62 -10.42 -19.41 7.13
CA ALA A 62 -9.84 -20.09 5.97
C ALA A 62 -9.16 -19.05 5.06
N TYR A 63 -7.83 -18.96 5.16
CA TYR A 63 -7.03 -17.94 4.49
C TYR A 63 -6.46 -18.39 3.15
N ASP A 64 -6.58 -17.53 2.15
CA ASP A 64 -6.11 -17.73 0.79
C ASP A 64 -5.46 -16.47 0.22
N ASP A 65 -4.16 -16.52 -0.10
CA ASP A 65 -3.41 -15.45 -0.72
C ASP A 65 -3.30 -15.64 -2.24
N VAL A 66 -3.52 -14.55 -2.97
CA VAL A 66 -3.58 -14.54 -4.44
C VAL A 66 -2.54 -13.56 -4.99
N ALA A 67 -1.83 -13.97 -6.03
CA ALA A 67 -0.82 -13.13 -6.68
C ALA A 67 -1.39 -11.77 -7.12
N ILE A 68 -0.54 -10.74 -7.06
CA ILE A 68 -0.89 -9.37 -7.51
C ILE A 68 -1.21 -9.37 -9.01
N GLY A 69 -2.10 -8.48 -9.43
CA GLY A 69 -2.55 -8.29 -10.80
C GLY A 69 -3.93 -8.86 -11.07
N ASP A 70 -4.25 -9.12 -12.33
CA ASP A 70 -5.58 -9.55 -12.79
C ASP A 70 -6.07 -10.85 -12.14
N SER A 71 -5.18 -11.63 -11.52
CA SER A 71 -5.54 -12.92 -10.93
C SER A 71 -6.51 -12.78 -9.75
N ILE A 72 -6.35 -11.78 -8.88
CA ILE A 72 -7.28 -11.57 -7.77
C ILE A 72 -8.63 -11.04 -8.25
N ASP A 73 -8.63 -10.07 -9.17
CA ASP A 73 -9.86 -9.49 -9.69
C ASP A 73 -10.68 -10.52 -10.46
N ASN A 74 -10.04 -11.33 -11.31
CA ASN A 74 -10.71 -12.43 -12.01
C ASN A 74 -11.27 -13.47 -11.04
N LYS A 75 -10.53 -13.83 -9.99
CA LYS A 75 -11.00 -14.75 -8.97
C LYS A 75 -12.22 -14.20 -8.23
N LEU A 76 -12.15 -12.96 -7.75
CA LEU A 76 -13.27 -12.31 -7.06
C LEU A 76 -14.51 -12.19 -7.96
N ASN A 77 -14.33 -11.81 -9.24
CA ASN A 77 -15.44 -11.74 -10.20
C ASN A 77 -16.13 -13.10 -10.37
N LEU A 78 -15.35 -14.17 -10.47
CA LEU A 78 -15.89 -15.53 -10.59
C LEU A 78 -16.67 -15.94 -9.33
N LEU A 79 -16.08 -15.76 -8.14
CA LEU A 79 -16.69 -16.12 -6.86
C LEU A 79 -17.97 -15.34 -6.61
N PHE A 80 -17.97 -14.01 -6.75
CA PHE A 80 -19.17 -13.19 -6.58
C PHE A 80 -20.26 -13.48 -7.62
N SER A 81 -19.87 -13.86 -8.84
CA SER A 81 -20.85 -14.29 -9.86
C SER A 81 -21.51 -15.62 -9.53
N ALA A 82 -20.81 -16.49 -8.80
CA ALA A 82 -21.35 -17.76 -8.32
C ALA A 82 -22.19 -17.63 -7.03
N GLY A 83 -22.16 -16.46 -6.36
CA GLY A 83 -22.77 -16.26 -5.03
C GLY A 83 -21.95 -16.91 -3.91
N ASP A 84 -20.64 -17.05 -4.12
CA ASP A 84 -19.66 -17.70 -3.23
C ASP A 84 -18.49 -16.74 -2.96
N GLY A 85 -18.80 -15.44 -2.89
CA GLY A 85 -17.82 -14.39 -2.60
C GLY A 85 -17.24 -14.53 -1.19
N PRO A 86 -15.94 -14.22 -0.99
CA PRO A 86 -15.30 -14.33 0.33
C PRO A 86 -15.98 -13.45 1.38
N ASP A 87 -15.94 -13.91 2.64
CA ASP A 87 -16.43 -13.13 3.79
C ASP A 87 -15.60 -11.90 4.03
N ILE A 88 -14.27 -12.07 3.94
CA ILE A 88 -13.28 -11.01 4.13
C ILE A 88 -12.38 -10.93 2.89
N ILE A 89 -12.14 -9.71 2.43
CA ILE A 89 -11.29 -9.46 1.28
C ILE A 89 -10.19 -8.47 1.66
N GLY A 90 -8.92 -8.86 1.44
CA GLY A 90 -7.77 -7.97 1.53
C GLY A 90 -7.37 -7.47 0.15
N HIS A 91 -7.62 -6.19 -0.16
CA HIS A 91 -7.39 -5.65 -1.50
C HIS A 91 -6.83 -4.22 -1.48
N GLY A 92 -6.23 -3.80 -2.59
CA GLY A 92 -5.66 -2.46 -2.75
C GLY A 92 -6.67 -1.38 -3.12
N ILE A 93 -6.23 -0.12 -3.03
CA ILE A 93 -7.06 1.08 -3.23
C ILE A 93 -7.71 1.20 -4.62
N LEU A 94 -7.09 0.63 -5.67
CA LEU A 94 -7.62 0.69 -7.04
C LEU A 94 -8.98 0.01 -7.19
N SER A 95 -9.25 -1.00 -6.36
CA SER A 95 -10.48 -1.79 -6.47
C SER A 95 -11.69 -1.16 -5.79
N VAL A 96 -11.51 -0.18 -4.92
CA VAL A 96 -12.57 0.29 -3.99
C VAL A 96 -13.81 0.74 -4.75
N ALA A 97 -13.69 1.76 -5.59
CA ALA A 97 -14.84 2.32 -6.30
C ALA A 97 -15.55 1.26 -7.16
N GLN A 98 -14.79 0.53 -7.98
CA GLN A 98 -15.35 -0.47 -8.88
C GLN A 98 -16.06 -1.60 -8.11
N ARG A 99 -15.45 -2.13 -7.05
CA ARG A 99 -16.03 -3.23 -6.25
C ARG A 99 -17.26 -2.80 -5.46
N VAL A 100 -17.28 -1.55 -4.97
CA VAL A 100 -18.46 -0.98 -4.31
C VAL A 100 -19.62 -0.84 -5.30
N GLU A 101 -19.39 -0.27 -6.48
CA GLU A 101 -20.43 -0.12 -7.50
C GLU A 101 -20.95 -1.47 -8.05
N MET A 102 -20.11 -2.50 -8.08
CA MET A 102 -20.52 -3.87 -8.36
C MET A 102 -21.30 -4.52 -7.21
N GLY A 103 -21.42 -3.86 -6.06
CA GLY A 103 -22.03 -4.38 -4.85
C GLY A 103 -21.28 -5.56 -4.23
N HIS A 104 -19.95 -5.66 -4.44
CA HIS A 104 -19.13 -6.73 -3.90
C HIS A 104 -18.68 -6.46 -2.46
N TYR A 105 -18.50 -5.19 -2.08
CA TYR A 105 -18.13 -4.77 -0.73
C TYR A 105 -19.34 -4.19 0.00
N LEU A 106 -19.48 -4.54 1.27
CA LEU A 106 -20.53 -3.98 2.13
C LEU A 106 -20.04 -2.73 2.85
N PRO A 107 -20.90 -1.72 3.03
CA PRO A 107 -20.57 -0.60 3.91
C PRO A 107 -20.47 -1.10 5.36
N ILE A 108 -19.48 -0.56 6.09
CA ILE A 108 -19.21 -0.91 7.49
C ILE A 108 -19.45 0.26 8.45
N ASP A 109 -20.20 1.29 8.02
CA ASP A 109 -20.45 2.50 8.82
C ASP A 109 -20.97 2.20 10.22
N GLU A 110 -21.95 1.26 10.36
CA GLU A 110 -22.54 0.91 11.66
C GLU A 110 -21.51 0.32 12.63
N TYR A 111 -20.59 -0.49 12.13
CA TYR A 111 -19.49 -1.05 12.90
C TYR A 111 -18.43 0.02 13.21
N PHE A 112 -18.05 0.81 12.18
CA PHE A 112 -17.05 1.85 12.30
C PHE A 112 -17.42 2.90 13.35
N GLU A 113 -18.70 3.34 13.39
CA GLU A 113 -19.18 4.35 14.34
C GLU A 113 -19.04 3.91 15.81
N THR A 114 -19.09 2.62 16.09
CA THR A 114 -18.96 2.07 17.45
C THR A 114 -17.54 1.55 17.76
N TRP A 115 -16.66 1.52 16.76
CA TRP A 115 -15.32 1.01 16.91
C TRP A 115 -14.41 1.95 17.72
N SER A 116 -13.68 1.38 18.70
CA SER A 116 -12.82 2.17 19.58
C SER A 116 -11.62 2.83 18.89
N GLY A 117 -11.17 2.29 17.75
CA GLY A 117 -10.03 2.81 16.97
C GLY A 117 -10.39 3.91 15.95
N LYS A 118 -11.66 4.28 15.83
CA LYS A 118 -12.13 5.20 14.77
C LYS A 118 -11.50 6.60 14.80
N ASP A 119 -11.22 7.10 16.00
CA ASP A 119 -10.64 8.44 16.18
C ASP A 119 -9.11 8.44 16.17
N ASP A 120 -8.48 7.26 16.10
CA ASP A 120 -7.03 7.07 16.13
C ASP A 120 -6.46 6.62 14.77
N ILE A 121 -7.29 6.07 13.87
CA ILE A 121 -6.85 5.71 12.53
C ILE A 121 -6.44 6.97 11.74
N MET A 122 -5.27 6.96 11.11
CA MET A 122 -4.78 8.11 10.33
C MET A 122 -5.80 8.52 9.26
N ALA A 123 -6.09 9.80 9.15
CA ALA A 123 -7.06 10.33 8.19
C ALA A 123 -6.73 9.98 6.73
N SER A 124 -5.43 9.98 6.37
CA SER A 124 -4.93 9.55 5.06
C SER A 124 -5.24 8.07 4.76
N VAL A 125 -5.19 7.22 5.79
CA VAL A 125 -5.50 5.79 5.70
C VAL A 125 -6.99 5.55 5.57
N LEU A 126 -7.80 6.17 6.47
CA LEU A 126 -9.26 6.06 6.44
C LEU A 126 -9.85 6.53 5.11
N ALA A 127 -9.31 7.62 4.57
CA ALA A 127 -9.73 8.14 3.27
C ALA A 127 -9.68 7.08 2.16
N ASN A 128 -8.71 6.15 2.19
CA ASN A 128 -8.59 5.11 1.16
C ASN A 128 -9.74 4.09 1.19
N GLY A 129 -10.30 3.79 2.36
CA GLY A 129 -11.46 2.90 2.53
C GLY A 129 -12.82 3.57 2.42
N THR A 130 -12.85 4.90 2.16
CA THR A 130 -14.08 5.69 2.08
C THR A 130 -14.42 5.98 0.62
N TYR A 131 -15.68 5.72 0.25
CA TYR A 131 -16.21 6.00 -1.08
C TYR A 131 -17.65 6.54 -0.98
N ASN A 132 -17.97 7.61 -1.72
CA ASN A 132 -19.27 8.27 -1.69
C ASN A 132 -19.81 8.60 -0.27
N GLY A 133 -18.89 8.93 0.65
CA GLY A 133 -19.23 9.31 2.03
C GLY A 133 -19.46 8.13 2.98
N HIS A 134 -19.30 6.90 2.54
CA HIS A 134 -19.44 5.67 3.35
C HIS A 134 -18.09 4.97 3.52
N VAL A 135 -17.88 4.35 4.68
CA VAL A 135 -16.72 3.51 4.97
C VAL A 135 -17.00 2.08 4.53
N TYR A 136 -16.15 1.54 3.65
CA TYR A 136 -16.25 0.16 3.17
C TYR A 136 -15.14 -0.73 3.69
N GLY A 137 -13.98 -0.16 4.00
CA GLY A 137 -12.85 -0.94 4.49
C GLY A 137 -11.90 -0.16 5.37
N LEU A 138 -11.09 -0.89 6.15
CA LEU A 138 -10.06 -0.31 7.01
C LEU A 138 -8.68 -0.65 6.46
N GLY A 139 -7.85 0.39 6.34
CA GLY A 139 -6.47 0.26 5.90
C GLY A 139 -5.60 -0.42 6.96
N TYR A 140 -5.09 -1.60 6.63
CA TYR A 140 -4.20 -2.35 7.51
C TYR A 140 -2.73 -2.26 7.11
N SER A 141 -2.44 -1.76 5.91
CA SER A 141 -1.08 -1.71 5.35
C SER A 141 -0.93 -0.50 4.44
N THR A 142 0.09 0.31 4.70
CA THR A 142 0.46 1.46 3.88
C THR A 142 1.83 1.26 3.24
N THR A 143 2.00 1.75 2.04
CA THR A 143 3.25 1.65 1.29
C THR A 143 3.66 3.02 0.73
N PRO A 144 4.16 3.93 1.59
CA PRO A 144 4.62 5.22 1.13
C PRO A 144 5.87 5.08 0.24
N TYR A 145 5.99 5.93 -0.76
CA TYR A 145 7.25 6.15 -1.43
C TYR A 145 8.09 7.10 -0.61
N VAL A 146 9.34 6.73 -0.40
CA VAL A 146 10.34 7.52 0.30
C VAL A 146 11.48 7.88 -0.64
N PHE A 147 12.19 8.96 -0.35
CA PHE A 147 13.43 9.30 -1.02
C PHE A 147 14.58 8.56 -0.34
N ALA A 148 15.26 7.70 -1.09
CA ALA A 148 16.44 6.98 -0.61
C ALA A 148 17.70 7.54 -1.27
N TYR A 149 18.77 7.67 -0.49
CA TYR A 149 20.03 8.25 -0.95
C TYR A 149 21.25 7.58 -0.33
N ARG A 150 22.37 7.64 -1.01
CA ARG A 150 23.69 7.23 -0.52
C ARG A 150 24.28 8.34 0.35
N ALA A 151 24.10 8.19 1.66
CA ALA A 151 24.56 9.17 2.64
C ALA A 151 26.10 9.39 2.61
N ASP A 152 26.85 8.32 2.35
CA ASP A 152 28.29 8.35 2.16
C ASP A 152 28.69 9.21 0.94
N LEU A 153 28.03 9.03 -0.21
CA LEU A 153 28.35 9.77 -1.43
C LEU A 153 27.98 11.25 -1.35
N LEU A 154 26.81 11.57 -0.77
CA LEU A 154 26.44 12.97 -0.55
C LEU A 154 27.45 13.68 0.34
N LYS A 155 27.82 13.04 1.47
CA LYS A 155 28.79 13.58 2.42
C LYS A 155 30.18 13.76 1.80
N GLU A 156 30.65 12.78 1.02
CA GLU A 156 31.95 12.86 0.33
C GLU A 156 31.98 14.02 -0.68
N ALA A 157 30.86 14.24 -1.38
CA ALA A 157 30.71 15.34 -2.33
C ALA A 157 30.39 16.70 -1.66
N GLY A 158 30.15 16.73 -0.34
CA GLY A 158 29.88 17.94 0.43
C GLY A 158 28.45 18.46 0.32
N TYR A 159 27.52 17.58 -0.01
CA TYR A 159 26.09 17.91 -0.10
C TYR A 159 25.32 17.45 1.13
N GLU A 160 24.29 18.22 1.47
CA GLU A 160 23.21 17.81 2.38
C GLU A 160 22.10 17.09 1.59
N VAL A 161 21.14 16.50 2.31
CA VAL A 161 19.99 15.83 1.70
C VAL A 161 19.10 16.86 0.99
N PRO A 162 18.80 16.68 -0.31
CA PRO A 162 17.97 17.63 -1.05
C PRO A 162 16.56 17.72 -0.46
N GLN A 163 16.08 18.95 -0.29
CA GLN A 163 14.70 19.25 0.16
C GLN A 163 13.83 19.73 -0.99
N THR A 164 14.45 20.28 -2.03
CA THR A 164 13.78 20.87 -3.18
C THR A 164 14.17 20.17 -4.48
N TRP A 165 13.36 20.34 -5.52
CA TRP A 165 13.66 19.83 -6.85
C TRP A 165 14.97 20.42 -7.43
N ASP A 166 15.23 21.69 -7.18
CA ASP A 166 16.46 22.34 -7.66
C ASP A 166 17.69 21.72 -7.01
N GLU A 167 17.67 21.48 -5.70
CA GLU A 167 18.75 20.79 -4.98
C GLU A 167 18.90 19.34 -5.46
N LEU A 168 17.78 18.62 -5.68
CA LEU A 168 17.83 17.27 -6.27
C LEU A 168 18.54 17.28 -7.62
N ALA A 169 18.17 18.21 -8.50
CA ALA A 169 18.75 18.31 -9.83
C ALA A 169 20.25 18.65 -9.79
N GLU A 170 20.66 19.58 -8.93
CA GLU A 170 22.07 19.93 -8.73
C GLU A 170 22.89 18.72 -8.29
N ILE A 171 22.44 18.04 -7.22
CA ILE A 171 23.16 16.89 -6.64
C ILE A 171 23.17 15.71 -7.62
N ALA A 172 22.05 15.44 -8.27
CA ALA A 172 21.96 14.35 -9.23
C ALA A 172 22.95 14.52 -10.39
N ARG A 173 23.06 15.73 -10.96
CA ARG A 173 24.02 16.03 -12.01
C ARG A 173 25.46 15.93 -11.51
N ALA A 174 25.73 16.40 -10.28
CA ALA A 174 27.09 16.37 -9.69
C ALA A 174 27.59 14.94 -9.42
N LEU A 175 26.67 14.02 -9.05
CA LEU A 175 27.03 12.63 -8.73
C LEU A 175 26.94 11.68 -9.91
N THR A 176 26.42 12.11 -11.06
CA THR A 176 26.32 11.26 -12.26
C THR A 176 27.68 11.05 -12.91
N VAL A 177 27.98 9.80 -13.26
CA VAL A 177 29.18 9.44 -14.04
C VAL A 177 28.76 8.93 -15.41
N LYS A 178 29.38 9.48 -16.46
CA LYS A 178 29.18 9.09 -17.86
C LYS A 178 30.48 8.50 -18.45
N ASP A 179 30.34 7.58 -19.36
CA ASP A 179 31.48 7.04 -20.12
C ASP A 179 31.92 7.99 -21.26
N GLU A 180 32.90 7.54 -22.06
CA GLU A 180 33.45 8.30 -23.20
C GLU A 180 32.43 8.57 -24.30
N ASN A 181 31.33 7.79 -24.37
CA ASN A 181 30.24 7.94 -25.33
C ASN A 181 29.12 8.85 -24.78
N GLY A 182 29.20 9.27 -23.50
CA GLY A 182 28.18 10.06 -22.81
C GLY A 182 27.06 9.22 -22.17
N GLU A 183 27.22 7.89 -22.14
CA GLU A 183 26.25 7.00 -21.51
C GLU A 183 26.43 7.02 -19.98
N VAL A 184 25.31 7.05 -19.24
CA VAL A 184 25.32 7.03 -17.77
C VAL A 184 25.74 5.65 -17.27
N THR A 185 26.88 5.59 -16.56
CA THR A 185 27.42 4.38 -15.94
C THR A 185 27.18 4.32 -14.44
N PHE A 186 26.95 5.48 -13.81
CA PHE A 186 26.47 5.63 -12.45
C PHE A 186 25.44 6.77 -12.42
N SER A 187 24.26 6.50 -11.94
CA SER A 187 23.13 7.44 -11.95
C SER A 187 23.14 8.33 -10.71
N GLY A 188 23.04 9.63 -10.89
CA GLY A 188 22.83 10.54 -9.76
C GLY A 188 21.43 10.40 -9.17
N PHE A 189 20.42 10.17 -10.03
CA PHE A 189 19.05 9.89 -9.63
C PHE A 189 18.41 8.92 -10.62
N CYS A 190 18.11 7.70 -10.20
CA CYS A 190 17.48 6.71 -11.06
C CYS A 190 15.95 6.73 -10.95
N PHE A 191 15.30 6.57 -12.12
CA PHE A 191 13.87 6.65 -12.29
C PHE A 191 13.39 5.55 -13.27
N PRO A 192 12.30 4.80 -12.96
CA PRO A 192 11.85 3.72 -13.82
C PRO A 192 11.24 4.23 -15.13
N SER A 193 11.40 3.45 -16.19
CA SER A 193 10.86 3.78 -17.52
C SER A 193 9.69 2.90 -17.94
N THR A 194 9.60 1.68 -17.40
CA THR A 194 8.60 0.69 -17.81
C THR A 194 8.21 -0.23 -16.66
N GLY A 195 7.15 -1.01 -16.86
CA GLY A 195 6.71 -2.07 -15.96
C GLY A 195 5.90 -1.58 -14.76
N GLY A 196 5.03 -2.45 -14.29
CA GLY A 196 4.26 -2.23 -13.05
C GLY A 196 3.44 -0.95 -13.00
N ASN A 197 3.44 -0.34 -11.85
CA ASN A 197 2.74 0.92 -11.57
C ASN A 197 3.78 2.04 -11.40
N LEU A 198 3.88 2.94 -12.37
CA LEU A 198 4.90 4.01 -12.43
C LEU A 198 4.45 5.25 -11.63
N VAL A 199 4.31 5.09 -10.32
CA VAL A 199 3.80 6.14 -9.40
C VAL A 199 4.86 7.20 -9.03
N GLU A 200 6.07 7.06 -9.49
CA GLU A 200 7.15 8.00 -9.20
C GLU A 200 6.85 9.40 -9.75
N LEU A 201 6.12 9.53 -10.86
CA LEU A 201 5.60 10.82 -11.34
C LEU A 201 4.62 11.44 -10.33
N ASP A 202 3.77 10.61 -9.71
CA ASP A 202 2.76 11.07 -8.75
C ASP A 202 3.43 11.72 -7.53
N VAL A 203 4.64 11.25 -7.13
CA VAL A 203 5.42 11.87 -6.06
C VAL A 203 5.76 13.32 -6.37
N PHE A 204 6.18 13.60 -7.60
CA PHE A 204 6.47 14.97 -8.04
C PHE A 204 5.19 15.80 -8.16
N VAL A 205 4.13 15.25 -8.71
CA VAL A 205 2.84 15.94 -8.83
C VAL A 205 2.29 16.32 -7.45
N TYR A 206 2.27 15.39 -6.49
CA TYR A 206 1.80 15.65 -5.12
C TYR A 206 2.73 16.59 -4.37
N GLY A 207 4.05 16.47 -4.53
CA GLY A 207 5.04 17.40 -3.99
C GLY A 207 4.98 18.81 -4.59
N ASN A 208 4.21 19.00 -5.66
CA ASN A 208 3.88 20.32 -6.23
C ASN A 208 2.42 20.77 -5.94
N GLY A 209 1.69 20.04 -5.07
CA GLY A 209 0.32 20.34 -4.70
C GLY A 209 -0.73 19.97 -5.76
N GLY A 210 -0.34 19.16 -6.76
CA GLY A 210 -1.23 18.72 -7.84
C GLY A 210 -2.21 17.62 -7.41
N SER A 211 -3.28 17.48 -8.18
CA SER A 211 -4.29 16.42 -8.04
C SER A 211 -4.67 15.89 -9.41
N TYR A 212 -5.06 14.61 -9.47
CA TYR A 212 -5.61 13.98 -10.68
C TYR A 212 -7.15 13.93 -10.69
N ILE A 213 -7.78 14.48 -9.66
CA ILE A 213 -9.24 14.58 -9.53
C ILE A 213 -9.61 16.06 -9.44
N ALA A 214 -10.52 16.50 -10.29
CA ALA A 214 -11.13 17.84 -10.21
C ALA A 214 -12.13 17.94 -9.04
N GLU A 215 -12.55 19.13 -8.69
CA GLU A 215 -13.50 19.36 -7.58
C GLU A 215 -14.84 18.65 -7.78
N ASP A 216 -15.25 18.42 -9.02
CA ASP A 216 -16.47 17.70 -9.37
C ASP A 216 -16.28 16.17 -9.48
N GLY A 217 -15.09 15.66 -9.18
CA GLY A 217 -14.73 14.25 -9.24
C GLY A 217 -14.31 13.75 -10.63
N SER A 218 -14.29 14.59 -11.64
CA SER A 218 -13.86 14.24 -12.99
C SER A 218 -12.35 14.07 -13.11
N PRO A 219 -11.87 13.35 -14.15
CA PRO A 219 -10.44 13.19 -14.41
C PRO A 219 -9.75 14.53 -14.69
N LEU A 220 -8.58 14.74 -14.10
CA LEU A 220 -7.79 15.96 -14.23
C LEU A 220 -6.31 15.63 -14.53
N MET A 221 -5.98 15.33 -15.79
CA MET A 221 -4.59 15.11 -16.20
C MET A 221 -3.82 16.42 -16.44
N THR A 222 -4.50 17.52 -16.77
CA THR A 222 -3.89 18.83 -17.06
C THR A 222 -3.69 19.68 -15.79
N GLY A 223 -2.93 20.78 -15.90
CA GLY A 223 -2.70 21.77 -14.85
C GLY A 223 -1.22 22.07 -14.61
N ALA A 224 -0.95 23.26 -14.12
CA ALA A 224 0.41 23.81 -13.96
C ALA A 224 1.32 22.89 -13.10
N GLU A 225 0.78 22.31 -12.04
CA GLU A 225 1.54 21.46 -11.13
C GLU A 225 2.09 20.21 -11.83
N LYS A 226 1.31 19.64 -12.74
CA LYS A 226 1.69 18.47 -13.54
C LYS A 226 2.61 18.84 -14.70
N GLU A 227 2.34 19.99 -15.37
CA GLU A 227 3.23 20.51 -16.40
C GLU A 227 4.64 20.76 -15.86
N GLU A 228 4.74 21.38 -14.68
CA GLU A 228 6.01 21.66 -14.01
C GLU A 228 6.73 20.38 -13.58
N ALA A 229 6.00 19.35 -13.08
CA ALA A 229 6.58 18.07 -12.72
C ALA A 229 7.15 17.35 -13.95
N ILE A 230 6.42 17.33 -15.07
CA ILE A 230 6.91 16.73 -16.32
C ILE A 230 8.10 17.53 -16.88
N ALA A 231 8.02 18.86 -16.91
CA ALA A 231 9.11 19.69 -17.39
C ALA A 231 10.39 19.49 -16.57
N PHE A 232 10.27 19.36 -15.25
CA PHE A 232 11.39 19.04 -14.36
C PHE A 232 12.03 17.70 -14.70
N LEU A 233 11.23 16.64 -14.88
CA LEU A 233 11.74 15.31 -15.23
C LEU A 233 12.35 15.29 -16.64
N MET A 234 11.78 15.99 -17.60
CA MET A 234 12.32 16.13 -18.95
C MET A 234 13.67 16.83 -18.98
N ASP A 235 13.89 17.80 -18.09
CA ASP A 235 15.17 18.51 -17.95
C ASP A 235 16.23 17.68 -17.22
N LEU A 236 15.82 16.90 -16.22
CA LEU A 236 16.74 16.17 -15.34
C LEU A 236 17.15 14.81 -15.91
N LEU A 237 16.17 13.98 -16.30
CA LEU A 237 16.42 12.56 -16.55
C LEU A 237 17.40 12.26 -17.69
N PRO A 238 17.45 13.01 -18.81
CA PRO A 238 18.41 12.74 -19.87
C PRO A 238 19.87 12.86 -19.43
N ASP A 239 20.12 13.63 -18.38
CA ASP A 239 21.47 13.85 -17.87
C ASP A 239 21.92 12.84 -16.83
N VAL A 240 20.98 12.30 -16.04
CA VAL A 240 21.31 11.62 -14.79
C VAL A 240 20.78 10.19 -14.70
N ASN A 241 19.74 9.85 -15.48
CA ASN A 241 19.00 8.60 -15.28
C ASN A 241 19.70 7.39 -15.93
N MET A 242 19.67 6.28 -15.22
CA MET A 242 19.87 4.93 -15.76
C MET A 242 18.51 4.25 -15.75
N PRO A 243 17.76 4.27 -16.89
CA PRO A 243 16.40 3.78 -16.92
C PRO A 243 16.34 2.27 -16.68
N TYR A 244 15.32 1.82 -15.96
CA TYR A 244 15.09 0.40 -15.64
C TYR A 244 13.59 0.06 -15.67
N SER A 245 13.27 -1.23 -15.70
CA SER A 245 11.89 -1.70 -15.57
C SER A 245 11.53 -1.88 -14.10
N ASN A 246 10.34 -1.42 -13.69
CA ASN A 246 9.80 -1.56 -12.33
C ASN A 246 9.50 -3.03 -11.98
N GLY A 247 9.92 -4.00 -12.52
CA GLY A 247 9.92 -5.44 -12.16
C GLY A 247 11.33 -5.98 -11.97
N GLU A 248 12.34 -5.15 -12.23
CA GLU A 248 13.75 -5.50 -12.10
C GLU A 248 14.34 -4.91 -10.82
N THR A 249 15.50 -5.43 -10.43
CA THR A 249 16.26 -4.82 -9.34
C THR A 249 16.67 -3.40 -9.73
N ASN A 250 16.25 -2.44 -8.93
CA ASN A 250 16.55 -1.02 -9.08
C ASN A 250 18.07 -0.77 -9.14
N PRO A 251 18.59 0.15 -10.00
CA PRO A 251 19.99 0.53 -10.04
C PRO A 251 20.55 0.97 -8.68
N PHE A 252 19.78 1.64 -7.85
CA PHE A 252 20.16 1.98 -6.48
C PHE A 252 20.47 0.73 -5.65
N ALA A 253 19.63 -0.28 -5.68
CA ALA A 253 19.86 -1.55 -4.97
C ALA A 253 21.05 -2.35 -5.52
N LYS A 254 21.49 -2.07 -6.76
CA LYS A 254 22.72 -2.61 -7.37
C LYS A 254 23.97 -1.79 -7.04
N GLY A 255 23.87 -0.70 -6.27
CA GLY A 255 24.98 0.23 -6.02
C GLY A 255 25.36 1.10 -7.23
N LEU A 256 24.48 1.22 -8.23
CA LEU A 256 24.70 1.96 -9.48
C LEU A 256 23.98 3.31 -9.53
N ALA A 257 23.39 3.75 -8.41
CA ALA A 257 22.76 5.06 -8.30
C ALA A 257 22.99 5.69 -6.92
N ALA A 258 23.03 7.03 -6.89
CA ALA A 258 23.18 7.80 -5.65
C ALA A 258 21.84 8.07 -4.97
N MET A 259 20.76 8.26 -5.72
CA MET A 259 19.46 8.64 -5.21
C MET A 259 18.33 7.98 -6.01
N THR A 260 17.19 7.75 -5.35
CA THR A 260 15.98 7.16 -5.98
C THR A 260 14.73 7.40 -5.14
N LEU A 261 13.57 7.18 -5.74
CA LEU A 261 12.30 6.99 -5.02
C LEU A 261 12.06 5.49 -4.87
N ILE A 262 11.77 5.02 -3.66
CA ILE A 262 11.51 3.60 -3.40
C ILE A 262 10.31 3.40 -2.48
N ASN A 263 9.64 2.28 -2.69
CA ASN A 263 8.63 1.76 -1.76
C ASN A 263 9.26 0.77 -0.78
N ASN A 264 8.43 0.21 0.09
CA ASN A 264 8.87 -0.72 1.13
C ASN A 264 9.56 -1.98 0.58
N ALA A 265 9.07 -2.57 -0.49
CA ALA A 265 9.63 -3.79 -1.07
C ALA A 265 11.04 -3.53 -1.66
N ALA A 266 11.22 -2.41 -2.36
CA ALA A 266 12.51 -2.01 -2.89
C ALA A 266 13.50 -1.67 -1.76
N LEU A 267 13.06 -1.00 -0.69
CA LEU A 267 13.88 -0.73 0.50
C LEU A 267 14.37 -2.03 1.16
N THR A 268 13.47 -2.99 1.36
CA THR A 268 13.83 -4.32 1.92
C THR A 268 14.88 -5.03 1.05
N SER A 269 14.75 -4.93 -0.28
CA SER A 269 15.73 -5.47 -1.23
C SER A 269 17.13 -4.85 -1.06
N VAL A 270 17.20 -3.54 -0.80
CA VAL A 270 18.47 -2.83 -0.56
C VAL A 270 19.08 -3.27 0.78
N ILE A 271 18.28 -3.26 1.85
CA ILE A 271 18.74 -3.60 3.22
C ILE A 271 19.28 -5.05 3.28
N ASN A 272 18.61 -5.98 2.60
CA ASN A 272 18.95 -7.40 2.62
C ASN A 272 19.98 -7.79 1.56
N ASN A 273 20.48 -6.86 0.74
CA ASN A 273 21.50 -7.16 -0.25
C ASN A 273 22.89 -7.22 0.40
N PRO A 274 23.53 -8.40 0.53
CA PRO A 274 24.85 -8.53 1.15
C PRO A 274 25.98 -7.92 0.32
N GLU A 275 25.73 -7.59 -0.94
CA GLU A 275 26.68 -6.96 -1.85
C GLU A 275 26.52 -5.42 -1.86
N PHE A 276 25.53 -4.89 -1.15
CA PHE A 276 25.35 -3.46 -1.06
C PHE A 276 26.32 -2.85 -0.06
N GLU A 277 27.35 -2.21 -0.58
CA GLU A 277 28.35 -1.48 0.21
C GLU A 277 28.03 0.02 0.18
N GLY A 278 27.30 0.52 1.17
CA GLY A 278 26.99 1.93 1.23
C GLY A 278 26.16 2.31 2.44
N GLU A 279 26.26 3.56 2.84
CA GLU A 279 25.41 4.12 3.88
C GLU A 279 24.14 4.68 3.24
N ILE A 280 22.98 4.15 3.62
CA ILE A 280 21.69 4.59 3.12
C ILE A 280 21.09 5.60 4.09
N GLY A 281 20.55 6.69 3.54
CA GLY A 281 19.65 7.59 4.24
C GLY A 281 18.27 7.56 3.60
N LEU A 282 17.23 7.85 4.40
CA LEU A 282 15.87 8.10 3.93
C LEU A 282 15.44 9.52 4.25
N ALA A 283 14.62 10.11 3.38
CA ALA A 283 14.00 11.41 3.58
C ALA A 283 12.59 11.44 2.96
N VAL A 284 11.81 12.42 3.35
CA VAL A 284 10.62 12.81 2.58
C VAL A 284 11.09 13.26 1.20
N PRO A 285 10.39 12.87 0.12
CA PRO A 285 10.81 13.26 -1.22
C PRO A 285 10.97 14.76 -1.40
N PRO A 286 12.02 15.21 -2.11
CA PRO A 286 12.19 16.61 -2.45
C PRO A 286 10.95 17.17 -3.16
N HIS A 287 10.53 18.37 -2.79
CA HIS A 287 9.28 18.93 -3.25
C HIS A 287 9.44 20.38 -3.74
N LYS A 288 8.42 20.89 -4.42
CA LYS A 288 8.41 22.26 -4.91
C LYS A 288 7.46 23.16 -4.11
N ALA A 289 6.21 22.73 -3.91
CA ALA A 289 5.20 23.53 -3.21
C ALA A 289 5.00 23.08 -1.76
N SER A 290 4.92 21.77 -1.51
CA SER A 290 4.69 21.21 -0.17
C SER A 290 5.14 19.75 -0.12
N ALA A 291 5.47 19.28 1.08
CA ALA A 291 5.73 17.85 1.25
C ALA A 291 4.55 17.02 0.76
N GLY A 292 4.83 16.02 -0.05
CA GLY A 292 3.83 15.13 -0.64
C GLY A 292 4.50 13.93 -1.29
N THR A 293 3.85 12.78 -1.22
CA THR A 293 4.34 11.56 -1.85
C THR A 293 3.19 10.64 -2.25
N PHE A 294 3.47 9.64 -3.07
CA PHE A 294 2.54 8.55 -3.29
C PHE A 294 2.54 7.60 -2.08
N CYS A 295 1.34 7.23 -1.60
CA CYS A 295 1.17 6.23 -0.56
C CYS A 295 0.08 5.23 -0.95
N GLY A 296 0.48 4.00 -1.29
CA GLY A 296 -0.43 2.90 -1.48
C GLY A 296 -1.04 2.43 -0.17
N CYS A 297 -2.21 1.78 -0.26
CA CYS A 297 -2.89 1.20 0.91
C CYS A 297 -3.58 -0.11 0.52
N ASN A 298 -3.43 -1.13 1.37
CA ASN A 298 -4.25 -2.32 1.34
C ASN A 298 -5.23 -2.29 2.51
N MET A 299 -6.46 -2.72 2.25
CA MET A 299 -7.58 -2.62 3.18
C MET A 299 -8.28 -3.96 3.33
N LEU A 300 -8.95 -4.15 4.47
CA LEU A 300 -9.87 -5.25 4.71
C LEU A 300 -11.30 -4.79 4.47
N PHE A 301 -12.03 -5.59 3.70
CA PHE A 301 -13.44 -5.37 3.35
C PHE A 301 -14.28 -6.57 3.79
N ILE A 302 -15.56 -6.34 4.09
CA ILE A 302 -16.57 -7.39 4.24
C ILE A 302 -17.23 -7.63 2.88
N GLY A 303 -17.22 -8.88 2.43
CA GLY A 303 -17.82 -9.27 1.16
C GLY A 303 -19.35 -9.31 1.22
N ARG A 304 -19.99 -9.10 0.06
CA ARG A 304 -21.47 -9.15 -0.09
C ARG A 304 -22.06 -10.48 0.37
N ASP A 305 -21.39 -11.59 0.09
CA ASP A 305 -21.89 -12.93 0.35
C ASP A 305 -21.48 -13.44 1.75
N CYS A 306 -20.94 -12.56 2.61
CA CYS A 306 -20.47 -12.88 3.96
C CYS A 306 -21.54 -13.59 4.80
N VAL A 307 -21.18 -14.76 5.33
CA VAL A 307 -22.09 -15.63 6.08
C VAL A 307 -22.40 -15.09 7.48
N ASP A 308 -21.44 -14.42 8.11
CA ASP A 308 -21.58 -13.81 9.44
C ASP A 308 -20.77 -12.50 9.53
N LYS A 309 -21.46 -11.38 9.34
CA LYS A 309 -20.84 -10.04 9.32
C LYS A 309 -20.27 -9.62 10.67
N ASP A 310 -20.88 -10.07 11.77
CA ASP A 310 -20.41 -9.75 13.11
C ASP A 310 -19.12 -10.51 13.41
N ALA A 311 -19.02 -11.76 12.99
CA ALA A 311 -17.79 -12.53 13.08
C ALA A 311 -16.69 -11.96 12.17
N ALA A 312 -17.01 -11.56 10.93
CA ALA A 312 -16.09 -10.92 10.00
C ALA A 312 -15.57 -9.57 10.54
N TRP A 313 -16.47 -8.73 11.07
CA TRP A 313 -16.07 -7.48 11.72
C TRP A 313 -15.16 -7.72 12.92
N LYS A 314 -15.46 -8.71 13.75
CA LYS A 314 -14.65 -9.07 14.91
C LYS A 314 -13.22 -9.46 14.52
N TYR A 315 -13.06 -10.15 13.39
CA TYR A 315 -11.72 -10.45 12.85
C TYR A 315 -11.02 -9.19 12.32
N ILE A 316 -11.72 -8.32 11.60
CA ILE A 316 -11.18 -7.04 11.13
C ILE A 316 -10.76 -6.17 12.34
N GLU A 317 -11.63 -6.04 13.34
CA GLU A 317 -11.32 -5.29 14.57
C GLU A 317 -10.09 -5.85 15.29
N PHE A 318 -9.97 -7.18 15.40
CA PHE A 318 -8.79 -7.85 15.97
C PHE A 318 -7.51 -7.52 15.19
N THR A 319 -7.56 -7.59 13.86
CA THR A 319 -6.43 -7.23 12.98
C THR A 319 -6.00 -5.77 13.14
N MET A 320 -6.94 -4.89 13.47
CA MET A 320 -6.72 -3.46 13.67
C MET A 320 -6.43 -3.10 15.15
N THR A 321 -6.10 -4.06 16.01
CA THR A 321 -5.61 -3.77 17.38
C THR A 321 -4.19 -3.22 17.35
N PRO A 322 -3.77 -2.44 18.36
CA PRO A 322 -2.38 -1.97 18.50
C PRO A 322 -1.36 -3.10 18.44
N GLU A 323 -1.59 -4.21 19.14
CA GLU A 323 -0.71 -5.37 19.17
C GLU A 323 -0.54 -5.97 17.76
N SER A 324 -1.64 -6.19 17.05
CA SER A 324 -1.64 -6.78 15.71
C SER A 324 -0.95 -5.84 14.70
N THR A 325 -1.20 -4.53 14.79
CA THR A 325 -0.59 -3.51 13.93
C THR A 325 0.92 -3.42 14.14
N LEU A 326 1.39 -3.37 15.39
CA LEU A 326 2.82 -3.35 15.68
C LEU A 326 3.51 -4.66 15.30
N LYS A 327 2.86 -5.81 15.52
CA LYS A 327 3.37 -7.11 15.09
C LYS A 327 3.53 -7.18 13.58
N ARG A 328 2.60 -6.60 12.84
CA ARG A 328 2.71 -6.48 11.39
C ARG A 328 3.91 -5.62 10.98
N SER A 329 4.11 -4.48 11.64
CA SER A 329 5.28 -3.63 11.38
C SER A 329 6.58 -4.36 11.66
N GLU A 330 6.64 -5.19 12.70
CA GLU A 330 7.80 -6.02 13.05
C GLU A 330 8.11 -7.07 11.96
N ILE A 331 7.10 -7.84 11.53
CA ILE A 331 7.30 -8.96 10.59
C ILE A 331 7.45 -8.47 9.14
N VAL A 332 6.56 -7.57 8.72
CA VAL A 332 6.45 -7.14 7.31
C VAL A 332 7.27 -5.87 7.02
N ASN A 333 7.74 -5.22 8.08
CA ASN A 333 8.50 -3.96 7.99
C ASN A 333 7.72 -2.84 7.26
N ILE A 334 6.46 -2.62 7.64
CA ILE A 334 5.59 -1.57 7.07
C ILE A 334 5.16 -0.56 8.13
N PRO A 335 4.79 0.67 7.74
CA PRO A 335 4.29 1.67 8.67
C PRO A 335 2.99 1.27 9.37
N VAL A 336 2.82 1.76 10.59
CA VAL A 336 1.54 1.68 11.33
C VAL A 336 0.49 2.56 10.66
N THR A 337 -0.77 2.30 10.98
CA THR A 337 -1.94 2.99 10.43
C THR A 337 -2.70 3.83 11.47
N PHE A 338 -2.17 3.89 12.70
CA PHE A 338 -2.75 4.64 13.82
C PHE A 338 -1.79 5.72 14.33
N GLU A 339 -2.34 6.89 14.66
CA GLU A 339 -1.59 8.03 15.18
C GLU A 339 -0.89 7.70 16.51
N SER A 340 -1.59 7.00 17.41
CA SER A 340 -1.07 6.65 18.74
C SER A 340 0.12 5.68 18.69
N LEU A 341 0.31 4.94 17.60
CA LEU A 341 1.39 3.95 17.47
C LEU A 341 2.66 4.49 16.80
N VAL A 342 2.65 5.74 16.37
CA VAL A 342 3.77 6.34 15.63
C VAL A 342 5.06 6.34 16.44
N ASP A 343 4.99 6.73 17.72
CA ASP A 343 6.18 6.78 18.59
C ASP A 343 6.80 5.39 18.81
N GLU A 344 5.96 4.36 19.02
CA GLU A 344 6.43 2.97 19.20
C GLU A 344 7.03 2.44 17.89
N TYR A 345 6.39 2.72 16.76
CA TYR A 345 6.89 2.36 15.45
C TYR A 345 8.24 3.04 15.13
N GLN A 346 8.39 4.33 15.45
CA GLN A 346 9.65 5.05 15.29
C GLN A 346 10.78 4.48 16.14
N ALA A 347 10.45 3.96 17.32
CA ALA A 347 11.44 3.34 18.21
C ALA A 347 11.96 1.98 17.71
N MET A 348 11.26 1.31 16.79
CA MET A 348 11.70 0.02 16.24
C MET A 348 12.90 0.14 15.31
N ASP A 349 12.95 1.21 14.50
CA ASP A 349 14.00 1.43 13.50
C ASP A 349 14.17 2.94 13.23
N PRO A 350 15.41 3.47 13.11
CA PRO A 350 15.66 4.89 12.85
C PRO A 350 14.98 5.45 11.59
N TRP A 351 14.73 4.62 10.58
CA TRP A 351 14.09 5.06 9.33
C TRP A 351 12.58 5.18 9.43
N ASN A 352 11.98 4.62 10.48
CA ASN A 352 10.53 4.60 10.65
C ASN A 352 9.94 5.99 10.87
N ALA A 353 10.71 6.93 11.41
CA ALA A 353 10.29 8.33 11.54
C ALA A 353 9.95 8.95 10.17
N VAL A 354 10.84 8.80 9.20
CA VAL A 354 10.63 9.30 7.83
C VAL A 354 9.47 8.57 7.15
N ARG A 355 9.35 7.27 7.36
CA ARG A 355 8.27 6.46 6.77
C ARG A 355 6.91 6.87 7.30
N ALA A 356 6.79 7.13 8.60
CA ALA A 356 5.56 7.63 9.22
C ALA A 356 5.20 9.04 8.68
N GLU A 357 6.19 9.93 8.53
CA GLU A 357 5.99 11.24 7.92
C GLU A 357 5.49 11.12 6.47
N CYS A 358 6.07 10.21 5.68
CA CYS A 358 5.61 9.94 4.31
C CYS A 358 4.18 9.36 4.25
N VAL A 359 3.73 8.60 5.26
CA VAL A 359 2.31 8.18 5.35
C VAL A 359 1.41 9.39 5.63
N ALA A 360 1.82 10.27 6.54
CA ALA A 360 1.03 11.45 6.91
C ALA A 360 0.80 12.42 5.74
N VAL A 361 1.82 12.62 4.88
CA VAL A 361 1.74 13.48 3.68
C VAL A 361 1.37 12.70 2.41
N GLY A 362 1.09 11.41 2.53
CA GLY A 362 0.87 10.51 1.41
C GLY A 362 -0.51 10.67 0.77
N THR A 363 -0.53 10.58 -0.55
CA THR A 363 -1.75 10.55 -1.36
C THR A 363 -1.78 9.27 -2.17
N GLY A 364 -2.90 8.56 -2.15
CA GLY A 364 -3.09 7.33 -2.93
C GLY A 364 -3.51 7.59 -4.38
N MET A 365 -3.81 6.51 -5.08
CA MET A 365 -4.43 6.57 -6.42
C MET A 365 -5.83 7.20 -6.35
N PRO A 366 -6.30 7.84 -7.43
CA PRO A 366 -7.70 8.23 -7.55
C PRO A 366 -8.64 7.06 -7.24
N ARG A 367 -9.60 7.25 -6.32
CA ARG A 367 -10.60 6.23 -5.95
C ARG A 367 -11.88 6.47 -6.75
N THR A 368 -11.83 6.15 -8.02
CA THR A 368 -12.88 6.40 -9.00
C THR A 368 -13.12 5.17 -9.86
N LEU A 369 -14.18 5.15 -10.63
CA LEU A 369 -14.46 4.06 -11.57
C LEU A 369 -13.44 3.99 -12.72
N TRP A 370 -12.74 5.06 -12.96
CA TRP A 370 -11.71 5.17 -14.00
C TRP A 370 -10.26 5.00 -13.48
N SER A 371 -10.08 4.48 -12.27
CA SER A 371 -8.74 4.33 -11.64
C SER A 371 -7.81 3.44 -12.46
N THR A 372 -8.32 2.38 -13.07
CA THR A 372 -7.54 1.45 -13.92
C THR A 372 -7.13 2.11 -15.23
N GLN A 373 -8.03 2.85 -15.87
CA GLN A 373 -7.76 3.61 -17.08
C GLN A 373 -6.74 4.72 -16.80
N PHE A 374 -6.91 5.43 -15.68
CA PHE A 374 -5.93 6.42 -15.23
C PHE A 374 -4.53 5.80 -15.07
N GLN A 375 -4.41 4.67 -14.40
CA GLN A 375 -3.12 4.00 -14.22
C GLN A 375 -2.47 3.67 -15.57
N LYS A 376 -3.23 3.16 -16.53
CA LYS A 376 -2.75 2.86 -17.89
C LYS A 376 -2.21 4.12 -18.56
N VAL A 377 -3.02 5.16 -18.67
CA VAL A 377 -2.66 6.41 -19.33
C VAL A 377 -1.49 7.12 -18.65
N ARG A 378 -1.47 7.16 -17.30
CA ARG A 378 -0.36 7.73 -16.53
C ARG A 378 0.94 6.95 -16.78
N ASN A 379 0.91 5.61 -16.81
CA ASN A 379 2.09 4.81 -17.10
C ASN A 379 2.63 5.06 -18.51
N GLU A 380 1.76 5.21 -19.51
CA GLU A 380 2.15 5.58 -20.88
C GLU A 380 2.79 6.97 -20.95
N LEU A 381 2.24 7.93 -20.22
CA LEU A 381 2.82 9.27 -20.09
C LEU A 381 4.23 9.23 -19.49
N VAL A 382 4.41 8.55 -18.36
CA VAL A 382 5.72 8.39 -17.69
C VAL A 382 6.73 7.75 -18.64
N GLN A 383 6.33 6.67 -19.30
CA GLN A 383 7.21 5.99 -20.29
C GLN A 383 7.65 6.94 -21.39
N ASN A 384 6.74 7.71 -21.96
CA ASN A 384 7.06 8.67 -23.02
C ASN A 384 7.97 9.81 -22.54
N VAL A 385 7.79 10.28 -21.31
CA VAL A 385 8.68 11.28 -20.68
C VAL A 385 10.10 10.73 -20.54
N VAL A 386 10.24 9.55 -19.94
CA VAL A 386 11.56 8.95 -19.66
C VAL A 386 12.31 8.56 -20.93
N LEU A 387 11.59 8.13 -21.98
CA LEU A 387 12.17 7.79 -23.28
C LEU A 387 12.46 9.02 -24.19
N GLY A 388 12.15 10.24 -23.70
CA GLY A 388 12.37 11.47 -24.47
C GLY A 388 11.42 11.67 -25.66
N ASN A 389 10.26 10.98 -25.66
CA ASN A 389 9.24 11.12 -26.71
C ASN A 389 8.36 12.36 -26.50
N VAL A 390 8.38 12.97 -25.31
CA VAL A 390 7.65 14.20 -24.99
C VAL A 390 8.56 15.39 -25.28
N THR A 391 8.04 16.37 -26.02
CA THR A 391 8.73 17.63 -26.32
C THR A 391 8.02 18.85 -25.74
N ASP A 392 6.76 18.71 -25.37
CA ASP A 392 5.90 19.74 -24.78
C ASP A 392 5.06 19.12 -23.66
N PRO A 393 5.30 19.46 -22.39
CA PRO A 393 4.58 18.94 -21.23
C PRO A 393 3.07 19.19 -21.31
N ALA A 394 2.65 20.42 -21.70
CA ALA A 394 1.24 20.77 -21.76
C ALA A 394 0.51 19.93 -22.81
N GLN A 395 1.10 19.78 -24.00
CA GLN A 395 0.54 18.96 -25.09
C GLN A 395 0.48 17.48 -24.70
N ALA A 396 1.48 16.95 -23.99
CA ALA A 396 1.47 15.56 -23.50
C ALA A 396 0.35 15.32 -22.49
N LEU A 397 0.11 16.27 -21.57
CA LEU A 397 -0.98 16.19 -20.61
C LEU A 397 -2.36 16.33 -21.26
N GLU A 398 -2.53 17.21 -22.25
CA GLU A 398 -3.77 17.30 -23.04
C GLU A 398 -4.06 16.00 -23.78
N THR A 399 -3.03 15.40 -24.39
CA THR A 399 -3.14 14.09 -25.06
C THR A 399 -3.54 13.01 -24.07
N SER A 400 -2.92 12.97 -22.88
CA SER A 400 -3.25 12.02 -21.82
C SER A 400 -4.66 12.24 -21.26
N GLN A 401 -5.09 13.50 -21.12
CA GLN A 401 -6.46 13.83 -20.71
C GLN A 401 -7.48 13.27 -21.70
N GLN A 402 -7.26 13.47 -22.99
CA GLN A 402 -8.16 12.95 -24.01
C GLN A 402 -8.14 11.41 -24.05
N ALA A 403 -6.97 10.80 -23.97
CA ALA A 403 -6.84 9.34 -23.93
C ALA A 403 -7.57 8.74 -22.73
N LEU A 404 -7.51 9.40 -21.55
CA LEU A 404 -8.23 8.95 -20.36
C LEU A 404 -9.75 9.06 -20.54
N LEU A 405 -10.23 10.14 -21.15
CA LEU A 405 -11.66 10.31 -21.43
C LEU A 405 -12.16 9.27 -22.44
N ASP A 406 -11.40 9.01 -23.49
CA ASP A 406 -11.72 8.00 -24.51
C ASP A 406 -11.79 6.58 -23.88
N GLU A 407 -10.85 6.22 -22.98
CA GLU A 407 -10.83 4.94 -22.26
C GLU A 407 -12.01 4.79 -21.25
N ILE A 408 -12.55 5.90 -20.77
CA ILE A 408 -13.71 5.88 -19.84
C ILE A 408 -15.01 5.69 -20.64
N ASP A 409 -15.09 6.20 -21.87
CA ASP A 409 -16.28 6.14 -22.71
C ASP A 409 -16.42 4.79 -23.44
N GLU A 410 -15.34 3.96 -23.52
CA GLU A 410 -15.36 2.59 -24.07
C GLU A 410 -15.93 1.55 -23.08
#